data_abc0b46af3dbe08b6962f13871087e4b
#
_entry.id   abc0b46af3dbe08b6962f13871087e4b
#
_cell.length_a   1.000
_cell.length_b   1.000
_cell.length_c   1.000
_cell.angle_alpha   90.00
_cell.angle_beta   90.00
_cell.angle_gamma   90.00
#
_symmetry.space_group_name_H-M   'P 1'
#
loop_
_entity.id
_entity.type
_entity.pdbx_description
1 polymer ?
#
loop_
_entity_poly.entity_id
_entity_poly.type
_entity_poly.pdbx_seq_one_letter_code
_entity_poly.pdbx_strand_id
1 'polypeptide(L)'
;SGDFSGVVPCDRPEWMDCMLDRVNSMYQRDKNHPAILIWSCGNESFGGKVIFEMSQLYRKMDPTRLVHYEGVNDDRRYNDTSDMESRMYTTVNEIREFLAKDRRKPYVCCEYAHAMGNSCGAMKKYMDLTEEEPMFQGGFIWDYIDQSIYKKDRYGKEFQAYGGDFDDHPCDYNFSGNGIVYGGERDASPR
;
A
#
# COMPACT_ATOMS: atom_id res chain seq x y z
N SER A 1 14.09 -16.57 -15.44
CA SER A 1 13.89 -17.00 -14.06
C SER A 1 14.83 -16.20 -13.18
N GLY A 2 14.31 -15.27 -12.37
CA GLY A 2 15.12 -14.50 -11.44
C GLY A 2 15.61 -15.36 -10.27
N ASP A 3 16.75 -14.98 -9.72
CA ASP A 3 17.24 -15.56 -8.45
C ASP A 3 16.48 -14.89 -7.28
N PHE A 4 15.59 -15.62 -6.64
CA PHE A 4 14.79 -15.16 -5.49
C PHE A 4 15.39 -15.60 -4.14
N SER A 5 16.64 -16.12 -4.13
CA SER A 5 17.26 -16.69 -2.93
C SER A 5 17.42 -15.69 -1.78
N GLY A 6 17.55 -14.39 -2.08
CA GLY A 6 17.65 -13.31 -1.10
C GLY A 6 16.31 -12.70 -0.66
N VAL A 7 15.20 -13.08 -1.29
CA VAL A 7 13.89 -12.46 -1.04
C VAL A 7 13.16 -13.16 0.10
N VAL A 8 12.60 -12.39 1.00
CA VAL A 8 11.76 -12.90 2.11
C VAL A 8 10.42 -12.16 2.11
N PRO A 9 9.29 -12.86 2.42
CA PRO A 9 9.20 -14.30 2.71
C PRO A 9 9.27 -15.18 1.45
N CYS A 10 8.90 -14.69 0.26
CA CYS A 10 8.87 -15.35 -1.04
C CYS A 10 8.41 -16.84 -0.94
N ASP A 11 9.29 -17.79 -1.33
CA ASP A 11 8.98 -19.23 -1.29
C ASP A 11 9.56 -19.93 -0.04
N ARG A 12 10.00 -19.20 0.97
CA ARG A 12 10.71 -19.72 2.14
C ARG A 12 9.75 -20.31 3.18
N PRO A 13 9.76 -21.65 3.37
CA PRO A 13 8.80 -22.33 4.24
C PRO A 13 8.96 -21.95 5.72
N GLU A 14 10.15 -21.53 6.15
CA GLU A 14 10.42 -21.11 7.53
C GLU A 14 9.63 -19.86 7.95
N TRP A 15 9.12 -19.08 6.98
CA TRP A 15 8.29 -17.90 7.23
C TRP A 15 6.80 -18.21 7.27
N MET A 16 6.39 -19.40 6.81
CA MET A 16 4.98 -19.71 6.58
C MET A 16 4.12 -19.53 7.84
N ASP A 17 4.49 -20.19 8.93
CA ASP A 17 3.69 -20.18 10.16
C ASP A 17 3.57 -18.75 10.74
N CYS A 18 4.66 -18.00 10.75
CA CYS A 18 4.68 -16.61 11.21
C CYS A 18 3.76 -15.72 10.37
N MET A 19 3.79 -15.89 9.05
CA MET A 19 2.99 -15.06 8.14
C MET A 19 1.50 -15.43 8.20
N LEU A 20 1.16 -16.72 8.32
CA LEU A 20 -0.22 -17.16 8.51
C LEU A 20 -0.78 -16.71 9.87
N ASP A 21 0.05 -16.70 10.92
CA ASP A 21 -0.35 -16.16 12.22
C ASP A 21 -0.69 -14.66 12.13
N ARG A 22 0.06 -13.85 11.37
CA ARG A 22 -0.26 -12.44 11.14
C ARG A 22 -1.60 -12.25 10.45
N VAL A 23 -1.91 -13.07 9.44
CA VAL A 23 -3.22 -13.08 8.78
C VAL A 23 -4.33 -13.37 9.77
N ASN A 24 -4.17 -14.44 10.56
CA ASN A 24 -5.18 -14.83 11.56
C ASN A 24 -5.35 -13.74 12.62
N SER A 25 -4.27 -13.19 13.14
CA SER A 25 -4.31 -12.17 14.18
C SER A 25 -5.02 -10.90 13.71
N MET A 26 -4.71 -10.41 12.50
CA MET A 26 -5.38 -9.25 11.92
C MET A 26 -6.86 -9.54 11.67
N TYR A 27 -7.17 -10.68 11.07
CA TYR A 27 -8.55 -11.07 10.80
C TYR A 27 -9.38 -11.17 12.08
N GLN A 28 -8.90 -11.85 13.13
CA GLN A 28 -9.65 -12.00 14.38
C GLN A 28 -9.89 -10.67 15.07
N ARG A 29 -8.95 -9.75 15.01
CA ARG A 29 -9.10 -8.40 15.57
C ARG A 29 -10.12 -7.58 14.79
N ASP A 30 -10.11 -7.64 13.46
CA ASP A 30 -10.74 -6.62 12.62
C ASP A 30 -11.97 -7.13 11.83
N LYS A 31 -12.28 -8.41 11.84
CA LYS A 31 -13.37 -9.02 11.03
C LYS A 31 -14.74 -8.37 11.21
N ASN A 32 -14.99 -7.79 12.37
CA ASN A 32 -16.29 -7.17 12.70
C ASN A 32 -16.35 -5.67 12.32
N HIS A 33 -15.31 -5.13 11.66
CA HIS A 33 -15.33 -3.75 11.18
C HIS A 33 -15.92 -3.68 9.76
N PRO A 34 -17.14 -3.14 9.58
CA PRO A 34 -17.80 -3.10 8.27
C PRO A 34 -17.13 -2.15 7.28
N ALA A 35 -16.30 -1.23 7.75
CA ALA A 35 -15.53 -0.33 6.90
C ALA A 35 -14.39 -1.04 6.14
N ILE A 36 -13.98 -2.22 6.57
CA ILE A 36 -12.99 -3.04 5.86
C ILE A 36 -13.69 -3.72 4.68
N LEU A 37 -13.29 -3.37 3.47
CA LEU A 37 -13.84 -3.93 2.24
C LEU A 37 -12.93 -4.96 1.60
N ILE A 38 -11.62 -4.85 1.83
CA ILE A 38 -10.58 -5.65 1.19
C ILE A 38 -9.52 -6.01 2.23
N TRP A 39 -9.10 -7.28 2.27
CA TRP A 39 -7.94 -7.74 3.04
C TRP A 39 -6.69 -7.61 2.20
N SER A 40 -5.65 -6.95 2.70
CA SER A 40 -4.35 -6.88 2.03
C SER A 40 -3.33 -7.80 2.68
N CYS A 41 -2.58 -8.52 1.85
CA CYS A 41 -1.56 -9.46 2.33
C CYS A 41 -0.26 -8.78 2.76
N GLY A 42 -0.09 -7.49 2.47
CA GLY A 42 1.13 -6.77 2.86
C GLY A 42 1.53 -5.71 1.84
N ASN A 43 2.77 -5.25 1.96
CA ASN A 43 3.34 -4.19 1.15
C ASN A 43 4.79 -4.53 0.79
N GLU A 44 5.16 -4.35 -0.49
CA GLU A 44 6.52 -4.43 -1.02
C GLU A 44 7.32 -5.70 -0.63
N SER A 45 6.64 -6.83 -0.47
CA SER A 45 7.27 -8.11 -0.07
C SER A 45 7.45 -9.06 -1.25
N PHE A 46 7.57 -8.55 -2.45
CA PHE A 46 7.79 -9.20 -3.74
C PHE A 46 6.62 -10.12 -4.15
N GLY A 47 6.37 -11.22 -3.49
CA GLY A 47 5.38 -12.24 -3.82
C GLY A 47 5.79 -13.61 -3.32
N GLY A 48 5.54 -14.63 -4.13
CA GLY A 48 5.90 -16.01 -3.82
C GLY A 48 4.81 -16.80 -3.11
N LYS A 49 5.17 -18.05 -2.79
CA LYS A 49 4.23 -19.03 -2.21
C LYS A 49 3.67 -18.61 -0.86
N VAL A 50 4.50 -18.01 -0.01
CA VAL A 50 4.08 -17.64 1.35
C VAL A 50 2.96 -16.61 1.30
N ILE A 51 3.11 -15.54 0.49
CA ILE A 51 2.07 -14.52 0.33
C ILE A 51 0.82 -15.11 -0.35
N PHE A 52 1.00 -16.03 -1.30
CA PHE A 52 -0.12 -16.75 -1.89
C PHE A 52 -0.93 -17.51 -0.83
N GLU A 53 -0.28 -18.27 0.03
CA GLU A 53 -0.97 -19.02 1.12
C GLU A 53 -1.66 -18.06 2.12
N MET A 54 -1.09 -16.88 2.40
CA MET A 54 -1.77 -15.85 3.17
C MET A 54 -3.11 -15.45 2.51
N SER A 55 -3.11 -15.24 1.21
CA SER A 55 -4.32 -14.88 0.46
C SER A 55 -5.37 -16.00 0.51
N GLN A 56 -4.95 -17.26 0.42
CA GLN A 56 -5.85 -18.40 0.52
C GLN A 56 -6.45 -18.51 1.93
N LEU A 57 -5.67 -18.21 2.98
CA LEU A 57 -6.19 -18.21 4.35
C LEU A 57 -7.24 -17.12 4.56
N TYR A 58 -7.03 -15.89 4.03
CA TYR A 58 -8.05 -14.85 4.06
C TYR A 58 -9.35 -15.31 3.39
N ARG A 59 -9.29 -15.85 2.18
CA ARG A 59 -10.47 -16.34 1.45
C ARG A 59 -11.20 -17.47 2.16
N LYS A 60 -10.44 -18.33 2.86
CA LYS A 60 -11.02 -19.40 3.67
C LYS A 60 -11.77 -18.87 4.90
N MET A 61 -11.22 -17.85 5.56
CA MET A 61 -11.81 -17.27 6.76
C MET A 61 -12.93 -16.28 6.45
N ASP A 62 -12.83 -15.58 5.33
CA ASP A 62 -13.79 -14.55 4.91
C ASP A 62 -14.06 -14.62 3.39
N PRO A 63 -15.03 -15.45 2.98
CA PRO A 63 -15.40 -15.55 1.56
C PRO A 63 -16.18 -14.33 1.04
N THR A 64 -16.44 -13.33 1.88
CA THR A 64 -17.27 -12.17 1.54
C THR A 64 -16.48 -10.94 1.11
N ARG A 65 -15.20 -10.85 1.50
CA ARG A 65 -14.32 -9.73 1.17
C ARG A 65 -13.26 -10.11 0.15
N LEU A 66 -12.87 -9.14 -0.65
CA LEU A 66 -11.78 -9.30 -1.62
C LEU A 66 -10.42 -9.36 -0.92
N VAL A 67 -9.46 -9.95 -1.61
CA VAL A 67 -8.06 -10.01 -1.17
C VAL A 67 -7.17 -9.24 -2.13
N HIS A 68 -6.29 -8.43 -1.60
CA HIS A 68 -5.38 -7.55 -2.33
C HIS A 68 -3.92 -7.92 -2.05
N TYR A 69 -3.09 -7.84 -3.06
CA TYR A 69 -1.64 -7.75 -2.95
C TYR A 69 -1.02 -7.14 -4.21
N GLU A 70 -0.16 -6.13 -4.05
CA GLU A 70 0.46 -5.43 -5.19
C GLU A 70 1.64 -6.20 -5.81
N GLY A 71 2.39 -6.95 -5.00
CA GLY A 71 3.59 -7.66 -5.44
C GLY A 71 3.34 -8.81 -6.44
N VAL A 72 2.09 -9.09 -6.83
CA VAL A 72 1.79 -9.99 -7.96
C VAL A 72 2.34 -9.46 -9.28
N ASN A 73 2.60 -8.16 -9.38
CA ASN A 73 3.27 -7.58 -10.54
C ASN A 73 4.72 -8.05 -10.67
N ASP A 74 5.39 -8.29 -9.56
CA ASP A 74 6.80 -8.71 -9.51
C ASP A 74 6.95 -10.22 -9.65
N ASP A 75 5.96 -11.00 -9.17
CA ASP A 75 5.96 -12.45 -9.24
C ASP A 75 4.63 -13.01 -9.79
N ARG A 76 4.56 -13.20 -11.09
CA ARG A 76 3.37 -13.69 -11.78
C ARG A 76 3.08 -15.18 -11.62
N ARG A 77 3.94 -15.95 -10.95
CA ARG A 77 3.71 -17.37 -10.67
C ARG A 77 2.44 -17.58 -9.83
N TYR A 78 2.12 -16.61 -8.96
CA TYR A 78 0.96 -16.66 -8.06
C TYR A 78 0.01 -15.49 -8.32
N ASN A 79 -0.38 -15.31 -9.58
CA ASN A 79 -1.22 -14.17 -9.99
C ASN A 79 -2.57 -14.13 -9.25
N ASP A 80 -3.07 -15.27 -8.79
CA ASP A 80 -4.34 -15.38 -8.04
C ASP A 80 -4.21 -15.02 -6.55
N THR A 81 -3.06 -14.56 -6.10
CA THR A 81 -2.90 -13.96 -4.77
C THR A 81 -3.82 -12.75 -4.58
N SER A 82 -3.98 -11.92 -5.59
CA SER A 82 -4.82 -10.72 -5.54
C SER A 82 -6.04 -10.84 -6.45
N ASP A 83 -7.19 -10.35 -5.99
CA ASP A 83 -8.42 -10.27 -6.79
C ASP A 83 -8.41 -9.09 -7.78
N MET A 84 -7.42 -8.23 -7.69
CA MET A 84 -7.22 -7.07 -8.56
C MET A 84 -5.77 -6.96 -9.03
N GLU A 85 -5.56 -6.34 -10.20
CA GLU A 85 -4.25 -5.84 -10.56
C GLU A 85 -3.98 -4.60 -9.70
N SER A 86 -2.84 -4.57 -9.05
CA SER A 86 -2.48 -3.47 -8.16
C SER A 86 -1.03 -3.09 -8.37
N ARG A 87 -0.76 -1.80 -8.48
CA ARG A 87 0.59 -1.25 -8.64
C ARG A 87 0.71 0.08 -7.95
N MET A 88 1.95 0.46 -7.66
CA MET A 88 2.30 1.76 -7.11
C MET A 88 2.75 2.72 -8.22
N TYR A 89 2.35 3.98 -8.10
CA TYR A 89 2.84 5.13 -8.90
C TYR A 89 2.76 4.95 -10.41
N THR A 90 1.85 4.13 -10.89
CA THR A 90 1.64 3.89 -12.31
C THR A 90 0.96 5.10 -12.96
N THR A 91 1.49 5.56 -14.07
CA THR A 91 0.90 6.66 -14.83
C THR A 91 -0.41 6.25 -15.53
N VAL A 92 -1.26 7.23 -15.84
CA VAL A 92 -2.52 6.99 -16.57
C VAL A 92 -2.28 6.29 -17.91
N ASN A 93 -1.19 6.61 -18.60
CA ASN A 93 -0.88 5.96 -19.88
C ASN A 93 -0.51 4.48 -19.68
N GLU A 94 0.31 4.16 -18.69
CA GLU A 94 0.65 2.77 -18.37
C GLU A 94 -0.56 1.95 -17.96
N ILE A 95 -1.50 2.55 -17.19
CA ILE A 95 -2.76 1.90 -16.84
C ILE A 95 -3.58 1.58 -18.10
N ARG A 96 -3.72 2.55 -19.01
CA ARG A 96 -4.43 2.34 -20.28
C ARG A 96 -3.77 1.26 -21.13
N GLU A 97 -2.44 1.27 -21.23
CA GLU A 97 -1.69 0.26 -21.99
C GLU A 97 -1.84 -1.14 -21.39
N PHE A 98 -1.86 -1.24 -20.06
CA PHE A 98 -2.10 -2.51 -19.37
C PHE A 98 -3.51 -3.01 -19.65
N LEU A 99 -4.52 -2.18 -19.41
CA LEU A 99 -5.93 -2.56 -19.60
C LEU A 99 -6.32 -2.82 -21.05
N ALA A 100 -5.59 -2.26 -22.01
CA ALA A 100 -5.74 -2.62 -23.42
C ALA A 100 -5.31 -4.07 -23.72
N LYS A 101 -4.43 -4.64 -22.89
CA LYS A 101 -3.88 -6.00 -23.07
C LYS A 101 -4.51 -7.03 -22.13
N ASP A 102 -4.82 -6.62 -20.91
CA ASP A 102 -5.34 -7.54 -19.88
C ASP A 102 -6.47 -6.87 -19.08
N ARG A 103 -7.68 -7.41 -19.22
CA ARG A 103 -8.90 -6.95 -18.55
C ARG A 103 -9.51 -8.01 -17.63
N ARG A 104 -8.73 -9.00 -17.23
CA ARG A 104 -9.24 -10.11 -16.40
C ARG A 104 -9.56 -9.68 -14.97
N LYS A 105 -8.88 -8.65 -14.46
CA LYS A 105 -9.06 -8.12 -13.11
C LYS A 105 -9.22 -6.60 -13.14
N PRO A 106 -9.99 -6.01 -12.21
CA PRO A 106 -9.99 -4.56 -12.04
C PRO A 106 -8.59 -4.07 -11.65
N TYR A 107 -8.29 -2.83 -12.01
CA TYR A 107 -7.01 -2.18 -11.74
C TYR A 107 -7.14 -1.15 -10.62
N VAL A 108 -6.22 -1.16 -9.66
CA VAL A 108 -6.11 -0.21 -8.56
C VAL A 108 -4.68 0.31 -8.47
N CYS A 109 -4.50 1.61 -8.27
CA CYS A 109 -3.22 2.15 -7.80
C CYS A 109 -3.23 2.09 -6.26
N CYS A 110 -2.54 1.12 -5.67
CA CYS A 110 -2.50 1.01 -4.20
C CYS A 110 -1.72 2.16 -3.55
N GLU A 111 -0.84 2.81 -4.33
CA GLU A 111 -0.22 4.08 -3.98
C GLU A 111 -0.06 4.94 -5.24
N TYR A 112 -0.38 6.24 -5.15
CA TYR A 112 -0.11 7.19 -6.22
C TYR A 112 0.02 8.63 -5.68
N ALA A 113 0.50 9.55 -6.51
CA ALA A 113 0.60 10.98 -6.20
C ALA A 113 1.33 11.26 -4.87
N HIS A 114 2.47 10.60 -4.64
CA HIS A 114 3.29 10.70 -3.42
C HIS A 114 3.43 12.13 -2.90
N ALA A 115 2.80 12.45 -1.76
CA ALA A 115 2.65 13.80 -1.25
C ALA A 115 3.84 14.26 -0.40
N MET A 116 5.07 14.10 -0.89
CA MET A 116 6.29 14.55 -0.22
C MET A 116 6.98 15.64 -1.04
N GLY A 117 7.25 16.78 -0.43
CA GLY A 117 7.83 17.94 -1.11
C GLY A 117 6.87 18.54 -2.15
N ASN A 118 7.41 19.05 -3.25
CA ASN A 118 6.61 19.59 -4.35
C ASN A 118 6.09 18.47 -5.26
N SER A 119 4.98 17.88 -4.88
CA SER A 119 4.42 16.69 -5.52
C SER A 119 2.87 16.69 -5.48
N CYS A 120 2.24 15.53 -5.48
CA CYS A 120 0.78 15.36 -5.42
C CYS A 120 0.01 16.00 -6.58
N GLY A 121 0.63 16.02 -7.78
CA GLY A 121 0.05 16.59 -8.99
C GLY A 121 -0.69 15.58 -9.88
N ALA A 122 -1.25 16.09 -10.96
CA ALA A 122 -1.92 15.31 -12.01
C ALA A 122 -3.17 14.52 -11.58
N MET A 123 -3.74 14.80 -10.41
CA MET A 123 -4.90 14.10 -9.85
C MET A 123 -6.09 14.04 -10.80
N LYS A 124 -6.36 15.16 -11.53
CA LYS A 124 -7.46 15.20 -12.49
C LYS A 124 -7.39 14.09 -13.54
N LYS A 125 -6.21 13.74 -14.03
CA LYS A 125 -6.04 12.70 -15.06
C LYS A 125 -6.46 11.31 -14.56
N TYR A 126 -6.22 11.02 -13.28
CA TYR A 126 -6.67 9.77 -12.66
C TYR A 126 -8.18 9.79 -12.42
N MET A 127 -8.73 10.93 -11.99
CA MET A 127 -10.19 11.08 -11.82
C MET A 127 -10.92 10.92 -13.16
N ASP A 128 -10.44 11.58 -14.21
CA ASP A 128 -10.99 11.42 -15.55
C ASP A 128 -10.94 9.95 -16.01
N LEU A 129 -9.83 9.25 -15.72
CA LEU A 129 -9.70 7.83 -16.05
C LEU A 129 -10.72 6.94 -15.33
N THR A 130 -11.08 7.23 -14.09
CA THR A 130 -12.12 6.45 -13.37
C THR A 130 -13.50 6.59 -14.02
N GLU A 131 -13.77 7.73 -14.66
CA GLU A 131 -15.01 7.97 -15.40
C GLU A 131 -15.03 7.27 -16.77
N GLU A 132 -13.86 7.19 -17.42
CA GLU A 132 -13.72 6.70 -18.79
C GLU A 132 -13.48 5.18 -18.86
N GLU A 133 -12.82 4.59 -17.86
CA GLU A 133 -12.36 3.20 -17.88
C GLU A 133 -12.93 2.43 -16.68
N PRO A 134 -14.03 1.65 -16.89
CA PRO A 134 -14.69 0.93 -15.79
C PRO A 134 -13.82 -0.11 -15.06
N MET A 135 -12.73 -0.56 -15.70
CA MET A 135 -11.78 -1.48 -15.06
C MET A 135 -10.79 -0.77 -14.16
N PHE A 136 -10.65 0.56 -14.24
CA PHE A 136 -9.82 1.33 -13.33
C PHE A 136 -10.67 1.81 -12.14
N GLN A 137 -10.41 1.27 -10.97
CA GLN A 137 -11.19 1.51 -9.76
C GLN A 137 -10.64 2.66 -8.89
N GLY A 138 -9.62 3.38 -9.38
CA GLY A 138 -9.01 4.49 -8.66
C GLY A 138 -7.73 4.12 -7.92
N GLY A 139 -7.42 4.86 -6.86
CA GLY A 139 -6.19 4.65 -6.11
C GLY A 139 -6.19 5.34 -4.76
N PHE A 140 -5.11 5.11 -4.03
CA PHE A 140 -4.87 5.65 -2.71
C PHE A 140 -3.64 6.56 -2.74
N ILE A 141 -3.80 7.80 -2.28
CA ILE A 141 -2.68 8.76 -2.22
C ILE A 141 -1.73 8.33 -1.11
N TRP A 142 -0.44 8.33 -1.38
CA TRP A 142 0.58 8.25 -0.35
C TRP A 142 1.08 9.66 -0.01
N ASP A 143 0.70 10.27 1.11
CA ASP A 143 -0.14 9.74 2.15
C ASP A 143 -1.25 10.74 2.52
N TYR A 144 -2.19 10.35 3.36
CA TYR A 144 -3.27 11.25 3.79
C TYR A 144 -2.79 12.28 4.79
N ILE A 145 -2.07 11.84 5.84
CA ILE A 145 -1.66 12.69 6.96
C ILE A 145 -0.15 12.52 7.23
N ASP A 146 0.54 13.63 7.47
CA ASP A 146 1.93 13.59 7.91
C ASP A 146 2.12 12.68 9.12
N GLN A 147 3.14 11.82 9.08
CA GLN A 147 3.49 10.87 10.15
C GLN A 147 4.39 11.52 11.21
N SER A 148 4.36 12.84 11.30
CA SER A 148 5.13 13.63 12.26
C SER A 148 4.51 13.63 13.65
N ILE A 149 5.34 13.86 14.66
CA ILE A 149 4.97 13.90 16.07
C ILE A 149 5.31 15.27 16.64
N TYR A 150 4.44 15.85 17.46
CA TYR A 150 4.74 17.12 18.13
C TYR A 150 5.92 17.00 19.09
N LYS A 151 6.87 17.92 18.95
CA LYS A 151 8.00 18.11 19.88
C LYS A 151 8.20 19.58 20.15
N LYS A 152 8.76 19.93 21.28
CA LYS A 152 9.19 21.29 21.60
C LYS A 152 10.69 21.42 21.38
N ASP A 153 11.09 22.51 20.72
CA ASP A 153 12.49 22.90 20.60
C ASP A 153 13.06 23.38 21.94
N ARG A 154 14.34 23.73 21.95
CA ARG A 154 15.05 24.26 23.15
C ARG A 154 14.48 25.58 23.67
N TYR A 155 13.64 26.26 22.90
CA TYR A 155 12.99 27.52 23.27
C TYR A 155 11.53 27.31 23.69
N GLY A 156 11.05 26.05 23.71
CA GLY A 156 9.67 25.71 24.05
C GLY A 156 8.68 25.86 22.91
N LYS A 157 9.14 26.15 21.67
CA LYS A 157 8.29 26.26 20.49
C LYS A 157 7.96 24.86 19.95
N GLU A 158 6.69 24.58 19.73
CA GLU A 158 6.24 23.34 19.12
C GLU A 158 6.57 23.28 17.64
N PHE A 159 6.92 22.09 17.17
CA PHE A 159 7.15 21.79 15.77
C PHE A 159 6.81 20.32 15.47
N GLN A 160 6.59 20.01 14.20
CA GLN A 160 6.38 18.66 13.71
C GLN A 160 7.73 17.97 13.54
N ALA A 161 7.97 16.94 14.32
CA ALA A 161 9.25 16.22 14.42
C ALA A 161 9.19 14.86 13.72
N TYR A 162 10.34 14.40 13.27
CA TYR A 162 10.54 13.05 12.73
C TYR A 162 11.47 12.24 13.66
N GLY A 163 11.71 10.93 13.34
CA GLY A 163 12.52 10.05 14.20
C GLY A 163 13.90 10.60 14.58
N GLY A 164 14.60 11.27 13.63
CA GLY A 164 15.89 11.87 13.88
C GLY A 164 15.89 12.99 14.93
N ASP A 165 14.76 13.69 15.11
CA ASP A 165 14.59 14.69 16.17
C ASP A 165 14.45 14.04 17.57
N PHE A 166 14.22 12.73 17.62
CA PHE A 166 14.15 11.91 18.83
C PHE A 166 15.38 11.01 19.01
N ASP A 167 16.46 11.30 18.28
CA ASP A 167 17.71 10.53 18.28
C ASP A 167 17.54 9.07 17.78
N ASP A 168 16.50 8.79 17.00
CA ASP A 168 16.30 7.47 16.37
C ASP A 168 17.31 7.26 15.23
N HIS A 169 18.01 6.11 15.27
CA HIS A 169 18.95 5.69 14.24
C HIS A 169 18.81 4.17 13.95
N PRO A 170 18.57 3.79 12.68
CA PRO A 170 18.36 4.64 11.50
C PRO A 170 17.02 5.38 11.51
N CYS A 171 16.89 6.42 10.69
CA CYS A 171 15.64 7.14 10.45
C CYS A 171 15.52 7.54 8.97
N ASP A 172 14.29 7.72 8.51
CA ASP A 172 13.99 8.03 7.10
C ASP A 172 13.87 9.54 6.82
N TYR A 173 14.51 10.38 7.63
CA TYR A 173 14.60 11.85 7.47
C TYR A 173 13.22 12.50 7.26
N ASN A 174 13.04 13.20 6.15
CA ASN A 174 11.81 13.92 5.81
C ASN A 174 10.64 13.03 5.37
N PHE A 175 10.76 11.72 5.43
CA PHE A 175 9.72 10.78 5.02
C PHE A 175 8.45 10.85 5.90
N SER A 176 8.53 11.48 7.07
CA SER A 176 7.38 11.78 7.92
C SER A 176 6.51 12.93 7.39
N GLY A 177 7.03 13.75 6.46
CA GLY A 177 6.34 14.88 5.85
C GLY A 177 5.72 14.54 4.49
N ASN A 178 4.85 13.54 4.43
CA ASN A 178 4.32 12.94 3.21
C ASN A 178 2.78 12.98 3.11
N GLY A 179 2.10 13.70 3.99
CA GLY A 179 0.64 13.82 3.99
C GLY A 179 0.10 14.99 3.16
N ILE A 180 -1.11 14.84 2.62
CA ILE A 180 -1.87 15.95 2.02
C ILE A 180 -2.43 16.90 3.08
N VAL A 181 -2.42 16.48 4.34
CA VAL A 181 -2.70 17.32 5.51
C VAL A 181 -1.57 17.19 6.53
N TYR A 182 -1.39 18.22 7.34
CA TYR A 182 -0.40 18.19 8.41
C TYR A 182 -0.77 17.18 9.51
N GLY A 183 0.23 16.65 10.17
CA GLY A 183 0.07 15.89 11.41
C GLY A 183 -0.55 16.77 12.51
N GLY A 184 -1.38 16.18 13.37
CA GLY A 184 -1.99 16.91 14.47
C GLY A 184 -3.23 17.68 14.09
N GLU A 185 -3.12 18.90 13.61
CA GLU A 185 -4.26 19.79 13.33
C GLU A 185 -5.04 19.45 12.06
N ARG A 186 -4.46 18.61 11.19
CA ARG A 186 -5.07 18.17 9.92
C ARG A 186 -5.38 19.29 8.94
N ASP A 187 -4.69 20.40 9.03
CA ASP A 187 -4.76 21.46 8.04
C ASP A 187 -4.14 21.00 6.71
N ALA A 188 -4.67 21.53 5.61
CA ALA A 188 -4.15 21.21 4.29
C ALA A 188 -2.66 21.62 4.17
N SER A 189 -1.85 20.69 3.71
CA SER A 189 -0.44 20.98 3.40
C SER A 189 -0.35 21.71 2.06
N PRO A 190 0.71 22.48 1.80
CA PRO A 190 0.90 23.19 0.55
C PRO A 190 1.38 22.30 -0.61
N ARG A 191 1.36 20.99 -0.44
CA ARG A 191 1.82 20.00 -1.44
C ARG A 191 0.78 19.73 -2.51
#